data_80427f631248913cc16f1f59f7114a4f
#
_entry.id   80427f631248913cc16f1f59f7114a4f
#
_cell.length_a   1.000
_cell.length_b   1.000
_cell.length_c   1.000
_cell.angle_alpha   90.00
_cell.angle_beta   90.00
_cell.angle_gamma   90.00
#
_symmetry.space_group_name_H-M   'P 1'
#
loop_
_entity.id
_entity.type
_entity.pdbx_description
1 polymer ?
#
loop_
_entity_poly.entity_id
_entity_poly.type
_entity_poly.pdbx_seq_one_letter_code
_entity_poly.pdbx_strand_id
1 'polypeptide(L)'
;AVMCGPSHAEEVGIGLPTTVVAGAKTESTAKKIQDLFMNEVFRVYTSPDMLGMELGGSLKNVIALAAGMADGLGYGDNTKAALITRGIAEIAGLAVKMGAKVETLCGLTGIGDLIVTCESRHSRNRKAGMLIGQGYTMKHARLNILQTKSNRWITLKENPIGLICGLRKK
;
A
#
# COMPACT_ATOMS: atom_id res chain seq x y z
N ALA A 1 -14.04 -9.19 -6.20
CA ALA A 1 -12.63 -9.36 -6.59
C ALA A 1 -11.80 -8.18 -6.11
N VAL A 2 -10.55 -8.40 -5.87
CA VAL A 2 -9.56 -7.41 -5.44
C VAL A 2 -8.33 -7.47 -6.33
N MET A 3 -7.67 -6.35 -6.57
CA MET A 3 -6.38 -6.30 -7.26
C MET A 3 -5.42 -5.45 -6.43
N CYS A 4 -4.28 -6.04 -6.03
CA CYS A 4 -3.29 -5.43 -5.14
C CYS A 4 -1.88 -5.77 -5.60
N GLY A 5 -0.92 -4.92 -5.22
CA GLY A 5 0.50 -5.12 -5.49
C GLY A 5 1.23 -3.79 -5.66
N PRO A 6 2.54 -3.81 -5.88
CA PRO A 6 3.36 -2.63 -6.10
C PRO A 6 3.02 -1.96 -7.44
N SER A 7 2.04 -1.05 -7.44
CA SER A 7 1.45 -0.46 -8.64
C SER A 7 1.11 1.02 -8.47
N HIS A 8 2.12 1.86 -8.32
CA HIS A 8 1.90 3.30 -8.31
C HIS A 8 1.36 3.78 -9.66
N ALA A 9 0.24 4.52 -9.63
CA ALA A 9 -0.45 4.97 -10.84
C ALA A 9 0.43 5.83 -11.76
N GLU A 10 1.38 6.55 -11.17
CA GLU A 10 2.35 7.38 -11.90
C GLU A 10 3.27 6.54 -12.79
N GLU A 11 3.66 5.35 -12.35
CA GLU A 11 4.52 4.42 -13.10
C GLU A 11 3.72 3.59 -14.09
N VAL A 12 2.58 3.06 -13.66
CA VAL A 12 1.66 2.32 -14.52
C VAL A 12 1.20 3.17 -15.70
N GLY A 13 0.89 4.46 -15.44
CA GLY A 13 0.37 5.38 -16.45
C GLY A 13 1.35 5.73 -17.57
N ILE A 14 2.65 5.53 -17.36
CA ILE A 14 3.70 5.72 -18.37
C ILE A 14 4.26 4.39 -18.91
N GLY A 15 3.60 3.27 -18.60
CA GLY A 15 3.93 1.95 -19.14
C GLY A 15 5.17 1.30 -18.53
N LEU A 16 5.58 1.65 -17.31
CA LEU A 16 6.68 0.94 -16.65
C LEU A 16 6.26 -0.48 -16.25
N PRO A 17 7.19 -1.46 -16.30
CA PRO A 17 6.91 -2.84 -15.91
C PRO A 17 6.33 -2.90 -14.50
N THR A 18 5.15 -3.47 -14.37
CA THR A 18 4.40 -3.54 -13.12
C THR A 18 3.83 -4.94 -12.92
N THR A 19 3.83 -5.42 -11.70
CA THR A 19 3.31 -6.72 -11.35
C THR A 19 2.33 -6.62 -10.18
N VAL A 20 1.14 -7.21 -10.36
CA VAL A 20 0.06 -7.22 -9.37
C VAL A 20 -0.55 -8.62 -9.21
N VAL A 21 -1.43 -8.76 -8.22
CA VAL A 21 -2.20 -9.97 -8.00
C VAL A 21 -3.69 -9.64 -8.07
N ALA A 22 -4.45 -10.45 -8.79
CA ALA A 22 -5.91 -10.44 -8.83
C ALA A 22 -6.45 -11.55 -7.91
N GLY A 23 -7.25 -11.17 -6.92
CA GLY A 23 -7.94 -12.08 -6.01
C GLY A 23 -9.44 -12.12 -6.26
N ALA A 24 -10.03 -13.32 -6.23
CA ALA A 24 -11.47 -13.46 -6.34
C ALA A 24 -11.96 -14.72 -5.60
N LYS A 25 -13.29 -14.78 -5.32
CA LYS A 25 -13.93 -15.93 -4.69
C LYS A 25 -13.85 -17.19 -5.56
N THR A 26 -13.80 -17.03 -6.89
CA THR A 26 -13.67 -18.12 -7.84
C THR A 26 -12.45 -17.90 -8.73
N GLU A 27 -11.77 -18.99 -9.06
CA GLU A 27 -10.61 -18.96 -9.96
C GLU A 27 -10.97 -18.40 -11.33
N SER A 28 -12.14 -18.73 -11.85
CA SER A 28 -12.63 -18.24 -13.14
C SER A 28 -12.76 -16.71 -13.17
N THR A 29 -13.21 -16.10 -12.06
CA THR A 29 -13.27 -14.64 -11.94
C THR A 29 -11.88 -14.03 -11.84
N ALA A 30 -10.97 -14.63 -11.08
CA ALA A 30 -9.59 -14.14 -11.00
C ALA A 30 -8.89 -14.20 -12.37
N LYS A 31 -9.06 -15.29 -13.13
CA LYS A 31 -8.55 -15.44 -14.49
C LYS A 31 -9.12 -14.42 -15.47
N LYS A 32 -10.43 -14.15 -15.43
CA LYS A 32 -11.03 -13.10 -16.28
C LYS A 32 -10.42 -11.73 -16.02
N ILE A 33 -10.11 -11.41 -14.75
CA ILE A 33 -9.46 -10.14 -14.40
C ILE A 33 -8.00 -10.16 -14.90
N GLN A 34 -7.30 -11.27 -14.72
CA GLN A 34 -5.95 -11.45 -15.25
C GLN A 34 -5.92 -11.18 -16.76
N ASP A 35 -6.79 -11.84 -17.53
CA ASP A 35 -6.86 -11.74 -18.99
C ASP A 35 -7.22 -10.30 -19.43
N LEU A 36 -8.08 -9.62 -18.68
CA LEU A 36 -8.52 -8.24 -18.98
C LEU A 36 -7.42 -7.21 -18.82
N PHE A 37 -6.56 -7.37 -17.80
CA PHE A 37 -5.57 -6.35 -17.42
C PHE A 37 -4.14 -6.70 -17.83
N MET A 38 -3.83 -7.97 -18.04
CA MET A 38 -2.48 -8.41 -18.36
C MET A 38 -2.07 -7.95 -19.77
N ASN A 39 -0.87 -7.38 -19.87
CA ASN A 39 -0.24 -6.99 -21.13
C ASN A 39 1.29 -7.10 -21.02
N GLU A 40 2.03 -6.64 -22.02
CA GLU A 40 3.49 -6.77 -22.11
C GLU A 40 4.24 -6.14 -20.92
N VAL A 41 3.69 -5.06 -20.35
CA VAL A 41 4.31 -4.32 -19.24
C VAL A 41 3.54 -4.46 -17.92
N PHE A 42 2.34 -5.06 -17.93
CA PHE A 42 1.51 -5.22 -16.75
C PHE A 42 1.21 -6.69 -16.50
N ARG A 43 1.97 -7.30 -15.58
CA ARG A 43 1.83 -8.71 -15.20
C ARG A 43 0.81 -8.88 -14.10
N VAL A 44 -0.14 -9.79 -14.30
CA VAL A 44 -1.18 -10.11 -13.29
C VAL A 44 -1.06 -11.58 -12.89
N TYR A 45 -0.85 -11.84 -11.60
CA TYR A 45 -0.98 -13.17 -10.99
C TYR A 45 -2.37 -13.34 -10.38
N THR A 46 -2.75 -14.55 -10.04
CA THR A 46 -4.03 -14.84 -9.36
C THR A 46 -3.81 -15.39 -7.96
N SER A 47 -4.73 -15.10 -7.04
CA SER A 47 -4.72 -15.66 -5.67
C SER A 47 -6.15 -15.89 -5.18
N PRO A 48 -6.41 -17.01 -4.46
CA PRO A 48 -7.68 -17.23 -3.79
C PRO A 48 -7.77 -16.51 -2.42
N ASP A 49 -6.65 -16.02 -1.87
CA ASP A 49 -6.60 -15.40 -0.54
C ASP A 49 -6.88 -13.90 -0.62
N MET A 50 -8.14 -13.56 -0.86
CA MET A 50 -8.59 -12.16 -0.89
C MET A 50 -8.36 -11.45 0.45
N LEU A 51 -8.56 -12.16 1.56
CA LEU A 51 -8.41 -11.58 2.90
C LEU A 51 -6.97 -11.13 3.15
N GLY A 52 -5.98 -11.99 2.85
CA GLY A 52 -4.57 -11.63 2.97
C GLY A 52 -4.17 -10.45 2.09
N MET A 53 -4.70 -10.40 0.85
CA MET A 53 -4.47 -9.29 -0.06
C MET A 53 -5.03 -7.95 0.48
N GLU A 54 -6.27 -7.95 0.98
CA GLU A 54 -6.92 -6.75 1.53
C GLU A 54 -6.24 -6.27 2.81
N LEU A 55 -5.88 -7.20 3.71
CA LEU A 55 -5.17 -6.86 4.95
C LEU A 55 -3.76 -6.31 4.68
N GLY A 56 -2.99 -6.93 3.79
CA GLY A 56 -1.69 -6.43 3.38
C GLY A 56 -1.77 -5.02 2.82
N GLY A 57 -2.67 -4.80 1.86
CA GLY A 57 -2.89 -3.50 1.22
C GLY A 57 -3.39 -2.40 2.16
N SER A 58 -4.12 -2.77 3.21
CA SER A 58 -4.64 -1.81 4.20
C SER A 58 -3.60 -1.47 5.27
N LEU A 59 -3.00 -2.49 5.88
CA LEU A 59 -2.11 -2.33 7.04
C LEU A 59 -0.74 -1.74 6.66
N LYS A 60 -0.25 -1.97 5.44
CA LYS A 60 1.01 -1.37 4.95
C LYS A 60 1.08 0.15 5.14
N ASN A 61 -0.06 0.82 5.08
CA ASN A 61 -0.13 2.29 5.14
C ASN A 61 0.30 2.84 6.49
N VAL A 62 0.10 2.08 7.58
CA VAL A 62 0.58 2.42 8.93
C VAL A 62 2.11 2.40 8.96
N ILE A 63 2.69 1.34 8.40
CA ILE A 63 4.15 1.18 8.35
C ILE A 63 4.77 2.25 7.45
N ALA A 64 4.14 2.55 6.30
CA ALA A 64 4.61 3.61 5.40
C ALA A 64 4.59 4.99 6.06
N LEU A 65 3.58 5.28 6.91
CA LEU A 65 3.55 6.51 7.70
C LEU A 65 4.74 6.56 8.67
N ALA A 66 4.99 5.47 9.39
CA ALA A 66 6.11 5.37 10.34
C ALA A 66 7.48 5.44 9.63
N ALA A 67 7.63 4.82 8.45
CA ALA A 67 8.83 4.94 7.60
C ALA A 67 9.08 6.41 7.20
N GLY A 68 8.01 7.12 6.82
CA GLY A 68 8.09 8.54 6.55
C GLY A 68 8.51 9.36 7.77
N MET A 69 8.00 9.05 8.98
CA MET A 69 8.42 9.72 10.20
C MET A 69 9.92 9.50 10.48
N ALA A 70 10.41 8.29 10.28
CA ALA A 70 11.84 7.98 10.40
C ALA A 70 12.69 8.80 9.41
N ASP A 71 12.24 8.91 8.15
CA ASP A 71 12.89 9.77 7.15
C ASP A 71 12.89 11.25 7.59
N GLY A 72 11.77 11.75 8.11
CA GLY A 72 11.64 13.14 8.56
C GLY A 72 12.52 13.48 9.75
N LEU A 73 12.80 12.50 10.62
CA LEU A 73 13.71 12.59 11.75
C LEU A 73 15.20 12.45 11.35
N GLY A 74 15.48 12.15 10.07
CA GLY A 74 16.84 11.96 9.59
C GLY A 74 17.44 10.58 9.89
N TYR A 75 16.61 9.58 10.19
CA TYR A 75 17.07 8.20 10.37
C TYR A 75 17.42 7.57 9.01
N GLY A 76 18.49 6.79 9.01
CA GLY A 76 19.02 6.20 7.78
C GLY A 76 18.33 4.91 7.33
N ASP A 77 18.84 4.33 6.24
CA ASP A 77 18.26 3.15 5.57
C ASP A 77 18.21 1.91 6.45
N ASN A 78 19.18 1.74 7.37
CA ASN A 78 19.17 0.62 8.33
C ASN A 78 17.92 0.65 9.22
N THR A 79 17.53 1.83 9.73
CA THR A 79 16.33 2.01 10.53
C THR A 79 15.08 1.71 9.70
N LYS A 80 15.04 2.18 8.45
CA LYS A 80 13.93 1.91 7.54
C LYS A 80 13.81 0.42 7.22
N ALA A 81 14.91 -0.26 6.92
CA ALA A 81 14.93 -1.70 6.67
C ALA A 81 14.42 -2.49 7.90
N ALA A 82 14.86 -2.13 9.10
CA ALA A 82 14.37 -2.73 10.34
C ALA A 82 12.88 -2.51 10.54
N LEU A 83 12.38 -1.29 10.29
CA LEU A 83 10.97 -0.94 10.39
C LEU A 83 10.12 -1.74 9.40
N ILE A 84 10.54 -1.86 8.15
CA ILE A 84 9.83 -2.65 7.13
C ILE A 84 9.79 -4.12 7.53
N THR A 85 10.93 -4.68 7.95
CA THR A 85 11.04 -6.09 8.36
C THR A 85 10.16 -6.40 9.58
N ARG A 86 10.19 -5.53 10.59
CA ARG A 86 9.30 -5.70 11.76
C ARG A 86 7.84 -5.46 11.38
N GLY A 87 7.56 -4.46 10.55
CA GLY A 87 6.23 -4.13 10.11
C GLY A 87 5.55 -5.27 9.36
N ILE A 88 6.24 -5.95 8.44
CA ILE A 88 5.62 -7.08 7.74
C ILE A 88 5.39 -8.27 8.69
N ALA A 89 6.26 -8.49 9.67
CA ALA A 89 6.05 -9.55 10.66
C ALA A 89 4.80 -9.29 11.52
N GLU A 90 4.59 -8.04 11.96
CA GLU A 90 3.38 -7.64 12.71
C GLU A 90 2.11 -7.77 11.85
N ILE A 91 2.16 -7.32 10.59
CA ILE A 91 1.04 -7.44 9.64
C ILE A 91 0.72 -8.91 9.41
N ALA A 92 1.72 -9.77 9.15
CA ALA A 92 1.52 -11.19 8.93
C ALA A 92 0.96 -11.88 10.19
N GLY A 93 1.48 -11.56 11.37
CA GLY A 93 0.99 -12.11 12.62
C GLY A 93 -0.49 -11.79 12.87
N LEU A 94 -0.93 -10.58 12.55
CA LEU A 94 -2.34 -10.18 12.65
C LEU A 94 -3.19 -10.85 11.58
N ALA A 95 -2.75 -10.80 10.33
CA ALA A 95 -3.50 -11.30 9.18
C ALA A 95 -3.72 -12.83 9.26
N VAL A 96 -2.70 -13.57 9.67
CA VAL A 96 -2.81 -15.05 9.87
C VAL A 96 -3.81 -15.39 10.98
N LYS A 97 -3.83 -14.64 12.08
CA LYS A 97 -4.85 -14.82 13.14
C LYS A 97 -6.26 -14.53 12.63
N MET A 98 -6.42 -13.71 11.61
CA MET A 98 -7.71 -13.45 10.96
C MET A 98 -8.06 -14.44 9.85
N GLY A 99 -7.18 -15.41 9.54
CA GLY A 99 -7.40 -16.45 8.55
C GLY A 99 -6.75 -16.25 7.19
N ALA A 100 -5.89 -15.23 7.05
CA ALA A 100 -5.09 -15.03 5.84
C ALA A 100 -3.92 -16.03 5.77
N LYS A 101 -3.38 -16.22 4.57
CA LYS A 101 -2.21 -17.08 4.34
C LYS A 101 -0.92 -16.28 4.48
N VAL A 102 0.09 -16.84 5.15
CA VAL A 102 1.39 -16.18 5.33
C VAL A 102 2.09 -15.95 3.99
N GLU A 103 1.93 -16.88 3.03
CA GLU A 103 2.51 -16.78 1.69
C GLU A 103 2.01 -15.54 0.94
N THR A 104 0.75 -15.15 1.14
CA THR A 104 0.18 -13.93 0.57
C THR A 104 0.90 -12.68 1.08
N LEU A 105 1.21 -12.66 2.39
CA LEU A 105 1.89 -11.53 3.03
C LEU A 105 3.40 -11.50 2.69
N CYS A 106 4.01 -12.64 2.41
CA CYS A 106 5.39 -12.74 1.92
C CYS A 106 5.52 -12.44 0.41
N GLY A 107 4.39 -12.27 -0.29
CA GLY A 107 4.34 -12.01 -1.73
C GLY A 107 4.19 -10.55 -2.11
N LEU A 108 3.74 -10.33 -3.37
CA LEU A 108 3.57 -9.01 -3.97
C LEU A 108 2.58 -8.12 -3.22
N THR A 109 1.50 -8.69 -2.69
CA THR A 109 0.43 -7.97 -2.01
C THR A 109 0.72 -7.67 -0.53
N GLY A 110 1.76 -8.28 0.02
CA GLY A 110 2.29 -8.01 1.35
C GLY A 110 3.58 -7.23 1.29
N ILE A 111 4.72 -7.94 1.37
CA ILE A 111 6.04 -7.32 1.45
C ILE A 111 6.38 -6.48 0.21
N GLY A 112 6.00 -6.91 -0.99
CA GLY A 112 6.28 -6.15 -2.21
C GLY A 112 5.62 -4.78 -2.21
N ASP A 113 4.33 -4.74 -1.89
CA ASP A 113 3.55 -3.50 -1.81
C ASP A 113 3.94 -2.64 -0.59
N LEU A 114 4.38 -3.26 0.50
CA LEU A 114 4.92 -2.57 1.66
C LEU A 114 6.23 -1.84 1.33
N ILE A 115 7.20 -2.54 0.71
CA ILE A 115 8.49 -1.96 0.36
C ILE A 115 8.29 -0.74 -0.55
N VAL A 116 7.57 -0.89 -1.66
CA VAL A 116 7.35 0.23 -2.59
C VAL A 116 6.62 1.38 -1.92
N THR A 117 5.69 1.12 -0.99
CA THR A 117 4.94 2.15 -0.28
C THR A 117 5.82 2.91 0.72
N CYS A 118 6.79 2.24 1.36
CA CYS A 118 7.73 2.83 2.30
C CYS A 118 8.86 3.62 1.61
N GLU A 119 9.25 3.22 0.39
CA GLU A 119 10.38 3.83 -0.33
C GLU A 119 9.95 4.91 -1.32
N SER A 120 8.80 4.74 -1.96
CA SER A 120 8.39 5.62 -3.05
C SER A 120 8.06 7.04 -2.61
N ARG A 121 8.59 8.01 -3.37
CA ARG A 121 8.18 9.42 -3.28
C ARG A 121 6.72 9.67 -3.66
N HIS A 122 6.06 8.71 -4.31
CA HIS A 122 4.64 8.80 -4.67
C HIS A 122 3.72 8.39 -3.53
N SER A 123 4.26 7.73 -2.48
CA SER A 123 3.48 7.32 -1.31
C SER A 123 3.02 8.53 -0.49
N ARG A 124 1.71 8.73 -0.44
CA ARG A 124 1.10 9.80 0.35
C ARG A 124 1.29 9.61 1.85
N ASN A 125 1.21 8.36 2.32
CA ASN A 125 1.40 8.04 3.73
C ASN A 125 2.84 8.28 4.17
N ARG A 126 3.83 7.85 3.38
CA ARG A 126 5.24 8.17 3.64
C ARG A 126 5.48 9.68 3.67
N LYS A 127 4.92 10.42 2.72
CA LYS A 127 5.04 11.88 2.65
C LYS A 127 4.43 12.57 3.86
N ALA A 128 3.25 12.11 4.32
CA ALA A 128 2.63 12.61 5.55
C ALA A 128 3.53 12.34 6.77
N GLY A 129 4.04 11.13 6.87
CA GLY A 129 4.98 10.74 7.94
C GLY A 129 6.22 11.63 7.95
N MET A 130 6.83 11.87 6.79
CA MET A 130 8.02 12.71 6.67
C MET A 130 7.77 14.13 7.21
N LEU A 131 6.65 14.74 6.87
CA LEU A 131 6.30 16.07 7.39
C LEU A 131 6.10 16.04 8.90
N ILE A 132 5.46 14.99 9.44
CA ILE A 132 5.29 14.83 10.89
C ILE A 132 6.63 14.66 11.59
N GLY A 133 7.53 13.81 11.04
CA GLY A 133 8.89 13.65 11.56
C GLY A 133 9.72 14.93 11.55
N GLN A 134 9.46 15.83 10.62
CA GLN A 134 10.03 17.17 10.55
C GLN A 134 9.41 18.18 11.54
N GLY A 135 8.44 17.75 12.37
CA GLY A 135 7.80 18.59 13.38
C GLY A 135 6.51 19.28 12.93
N TYR A 136 6.01 19.02 11.71
CA TYR A 136 4.72 19.58 11.29
C TYR A 136 3.55 18.84 11.93
N THR A 137 2.46 19.54 12.16
CA THR A 137 1.22 18.93 12.67
C THR A 137 0.56 18.03 11.63
N MET A 138 -0.21 17.04 12.07
CA MET A 138 -1.02 16.19 11.18
C MET A 138 -1.93 17.02 10.25
N LYS A 139 -2.49 18.12 10.76
CA LYS A 139 -3.32 19.03 9.97
C LYS A 139 -2.53 19.65 8.82
N HIS A 140 -1.31 20.11 9.09
CA HIS A 140 -0.42 20.67 8.07
C HIS A 140 -0.01 19.63 7.02
N ALA A 141 0.42 18.44 7.47
CA ALA A 141 0.80 17.34 6.60
C ALA A 141 -0.36 16.97 5.65
N ARG A 142 -1.58 16.88 6.18
CA ARG A 142 -2.79 16.62 5.40
C ARG A 142 -3.04 17.68 4.34
N LEU A 143 -2.98 18.97 4.69
CA LEU A 143 -3.19 20.08 3.75
C LEU A 143 -2.14 20.08 2.64
N ASN A 144 -0.87 19.86 2.97
CA ASN A 144 0.22 19.81 1.99
C ASN A 144 0.01 18.70 0.95
N ILE A 145 -0.41 17.50 1.40
CA ILE A 145 -0.70 16.37 0.50
C ILE A 145 -1.90 16.66 -0.40
N LEU A 146 -2.92 17.37 0.12
CA LEU A 146 -4.09 17.76 -0.66
C LEU A 146 -3.75 18.79 -1.73
N GLN A 147 -2.92 19.76 -1.41
CA GLN A 147 -2.51 20.85 -2.34
C GLN A 147 -1.57 20.36 -3.44
N THR A 148 -0.74 19.36 -3.17
CA THR A 148 0.22 18.81 -4.16
C THR A 148 -0.44 17.99 -5.27
N LYS A 149 -1.71 17.64 -5.13
CA LYS A 149 -2.53 16.98 -6.16
C LYS A 149 -3.78 17.81 -6.42
N SER A 150 -3.66 18.77 -7.35
CA SER A 150 -4.85 19.33 -7.99
C SER A 150 -5.67 18.15 -8.56
N ASN A 151 -6.90 17.98 -8.05
CA ASN A 151 -7.99 17.25 -8.66
C ASN A 151 -8.09 15.71 -8.56
N ARG A 152 -7.52 15.02 -7.55
CA ARG A 152 -8.00 13.63 -7.35
C ARG A 152 -8.12 13.21 -5.89
N TRP A 153 -9.36 13.28 -5.37
CA TRP A 153 -9.97 12.37 -4.39
C TRP A 153 -9.23 12.11 -3.07
N ILE A 154 -9.30 13.08 -2.16
CA ILE A 154 -9.26 12.79 -0.74
C ILE A 154 -10.50 13.42 -0.12
N THR A 155 -11.59 12.68 -0.09
CA THR A 155 -12.67 12.96 0.84
C THR A 155 -12.28 12.32 2.17
N LEU A 156 -11.45 13.01 2.92
CA LEU A 156 -11.18 12.71 4.33
C LEU A 156 -12.23 13.45 5.15
N LYS A 157 -13.47 13.00 5.08
CA LYS A 157 -14.44 13.32 6.12
C LYS A 157 -14.14 12.46 7.34
N GLU A 158 -13.60 13.11 8.37
CA GLU A 158 -13.78 12.81 9.80
C GLU A 158 -13.46 11.41 10.34
N ASN A 159 -12.74 10.53 9.63
CA ASN A 159 -12.36 9.23 10.17
C ASN A 159 -10.86 8.98 9.97
N PRO A 160 -10.02 8.93 11.03
CA PRO A 160 -8.59 8.66 10.93
C PRO A 160 -8.29 7.28 10.29
N ILE A 161 -9.21 6.33 10.37
CA ILE A 161 -9.11 5.00 9.74
C ILE A 161 -9.23 5.11 8.21
N GLY A 162 -9.98 6.08 7.68
CA GLY A 162 -10.08 6.31 6.22
C GLY A 162 -8.77 6.75 5.56
N LEU A 163 -7.84 7.32 6.33
CA LEU A 163 -6.49 7.68 5.86
C LEU A 163 -5.64 6.42 5.59
N ILE A 164 -5.89 5.38 6.36
CA ILE A 164 -5.10 4.14 6.36
C ILE A 164 -5.55 3.20 5.23
N CYS A 165 -6.85 3.08 4.98
CA CYS A 165 -7.39 2.02 4.13
C CYS A 165 -7.74 2.40 2.70
N GLY A 166 -7.84 3.68 2.35
CA GLY A 166 -8.28 4.08 1.00
C GLY A 166 -9.71 3.60 0.64
N LEU A 167 -10.51 3.18 1.65
CA LEU A 167 -11.82 2.63 1.47
C LEU A 167 -12.82 3.73 1.08
N ARG A 168 -13.42 3.59 -0.11
CA ARG A 168 -14.64 4.31 -0.48
C ARG A 168 -15.79 3.82 0.40
N LYS A 169 -16.47 4.73 1.09
CA LYS A 169 -17.90 4.53 1.34
C LYS A 169 -18.63 4.90 0.06
N LYS A 170 -19.45 3.96 -0.46
CA LYS A 170 -20.53 4.26 -1.39
C LYS A 170 -21.56 5.16 -0.72
#